data_e63451c86f7bab572af6f929aa570236
#
_entry.id   e63451c86f7bab572af6f929aa570236
#
_cell.length_a   1.000
_cell.length_b   1.000
_cell.length_c   1.000
_cell.angle_alpha   90.00
_cell.angle_beta   90.00
_cell.angle_gamma   90.00
#
_symmetry.space_group_name_H-M   'P 1'
#
loop_
_entity.id
_entity.type
_entity.pdbx_description
1 polymer ?
#
loop_
_entity_poly.entity_id
_entity_poly.type
_entity_poly.pdbx_seq_one_letter_code
_entity_poly.pdbx_strand_id
1 'polypeptide(L)'
;MPPETKQGTELSPRRSFGYRLWMLRHAWTRRLEAAIQGSGLTHMQFFVMRALEQAAADGVIPSQTHLADALLIDRMTVSTVLRTLEGKGLVHRGVHPDDPRANRVALTDAGAALLADAAGLVLAEQERFFGRLGPDGKAAFSAMLDQLLEVS
;
A
#
# COMPACT_ATOMS: atom_id res chain seq x y z
N MET A 1 -26.54 -43.50 -25.02
CA MET A 1 -26.02 -42.16 -24.93
C MET A 1 -25.18 -42.07 -23.64
N PRO A 2 -23.86 -41.95 -23.69
CA PRO A 2 -23.09 -41.87 -22.49
C PRO A 2 -23.37 -40.49 -21.83
N PRO A 3 -23.33 -40.39 -20.47
CA PRO A 3 -23.58 -39.14 -19.79
C PRO A 3 -22.43 -38.16 -20.10
N GLU A 4 -22.80 -36.96 -20.49
CA GLU A 4 -21.86 -35.84 -20.61
C GLU A 4 -21.16 -35.63 -19.27
N THR A 5 -19.89 -35.93 -19.27
CA THR A 5 -19.00 -35.63 -18.17
C THR A 5 -18.99 -34.11 -18.01
N LYS A 6 -19.69 -33.59 -17.00
CA LYS A 6 -19.51 -32.24 -16.52
C LYS A 6 -18.02 -32.10 -16.17
N GLN A 7 -17.26 -31.54 -17.10
CA GLN A 7 -15.94 -31.00 -16.79
C GLN A 7 -16.16 -29.86 -15.79
N GLY A 8 -16.25 -30.24 -14.52
CA GLY A 8 -16.13 -29.31 -13.43
C GLY A 8 -14.80 -28.59 -13.62
N THR A 9 -14.87 -27.32 -13.85
CA THR A 9 -13.71 -26.43 -13.82
C THR A 9 -13.17 -26.45 -12.38
N GLU A 10 -12.51 -27.52 -12.00
CA GLU A 10 -11.67 -27.56 -10.80
C GLU A 10 -10.47 -26.66 -11.08
N LEU A 11 -10.67 -25.36 -10.85
CA LEU A 11 -9.58 -24.40 -10.73
C LEU A 11 -8.77 -24.84 -9.51
N SER A 12 -7.73 -25.65 -9.77
CA SER A 12 -6.73 -25.92 -8.75
C SER A 12 -6.38 -24.57 -8.11
N PRO A 13 -6.46 -24.41 -6.78
CA PRO A 13 -6.16 -23.14 -6.11
C PRO A 13 -4.83 -22.52 -6.58
N ARG A 14 -3.83 -23.38 -6.83
CA ARG A 14 -2.50 -22.94 -7.33
C ARG A 14 -2.52 -22.35 -8.75
N ARG A 15 -3.57 -22.57 -9.55
CA ARG A 15 -3.73 -22.01 -10.91
C ARG A 15 -4.62 -20.76 -10.93
N SER A 16 -5.40 -20.51 -9.86
CA SER A 16 -6.25 -19.33 -9.74
C SER A 16 -5.39 -18.06 -9.64
N PHE A 17 -5.70 -17.05 -10.46
CA PHE A 17 -5.05 -15.73 -10.39
C PHE A 17 -5.26 -15.09 -9.03
N GLY A 18 -6.48 -15.09 -8.50
CA GLY A 18 -6.81 -14.52 -7.20
C GLY A 18 -6.04 -15.18 -6.05
N TYR A 19 -5.91 -16.52 -6.06
CA TYR A 19 -5.13 -17.22 -5.05
C TYR A 19 -3.64 -16.85 -5.13
N ARG A 20 -3.07 -16.81 -6.34
CA ARG A 20 -1.66 -16.42 -6.52
C ARG A 20 -1.40 -14.96 -6.13
N LEU A 21 -2.33 -14.06 -6.44
CA LEU A 21 -2.26 -12.67 -6.01
C LEU A 21 -2.31 -12.55 -4.49
N TRP A 22 -3.21 -13.29 -3.83
CA TRP A 22 -3.27 -13.35 -2.37
C TRP A 22 -1.96 -13.84 -1.76
N MET A 23 -1.37 -14.92 -2.31
CA MET A 23 -0.07 -15.44 -1.88
C MET A 23 1.06 -14.44 -2.10
N LEU A 24 1.10 -13.80 -3.27
CA LEU A 24 2.10 -12.79 -3.62
C LEU A 24 2.03 -11.60 -2.65
N ARG A 25 0.82 -11.10 -2.37
CA ARG A 25 0.61 -10.03 -1.40
C ARG A 25 1.16 -10.39 -0.02
N HIS A 26 0.87 -11.60 0.47
CA HIS A 26 1.37 -12.05 1.77
C HIS A 26 2.89 -12.21 1.78
N ALA A 27 3.46 -12.79 0.72
CA ALA A 27 4.91 -12.94 0.60
C ALA A 27 5.61 -11.56 0.59
N TRP A 28 5.08 -10.61 -0.16
CA TRP A 28 5.60 -9.25 -0.21
C TRP A 28 5.45 -8.53 1.13
N THR A 29 4.27 -8.57 1.76
CA THR A 29 4.03 -7.92 3.05
C THR A 29 5.02 -8.41 4.12
N ARG A 30 5.28 -9.71 4.20
CA ARG A 30 6.27 -10.27 5.14
C ARG A 30 7.68 -9.75 4.89
N ARG A 31 8.08 -9.58 3.61
CA ARG A 31 9.37 -9.03 3.23
C ARG A 31 9.48 -7.56 3.59
N LEU A 32 8.43 -6.80 3.28
CA LEU A 32 8.33 -5.39 3.62
C LEU A 32 8.43 -5.17 5.14
N GLU A 33 7.67 -5.90 5.93
CA GLU A 33 7.70 -5.81 7.40
C GLU A 33 9.09 -6.13 7.95
N ALA A 34 9.74 -7.17 7.44
CA ALA A 34 11.11 -7.50 7.83
C ALA A 34 12.10 -6.39 7.46
N ALA A 35 11.96 -5.77 6.29
CA ALA A 35 12.84 -4.69 5.86
C ALA A 35 12.73 -3.44 6.74
N ILE A 36 11.52 -3.07 7.15
CA ILE A 36 11.26 -1.86 7.94
C ILE A 36 11.19 -2.09 9.46
N GLN A 37 11.40 -3.32 9.92
CA GLN A 37 11.28 -3.69 11.34
C GLN A 37 12.06 -2.75 12.28
N GLY A 38 13.27 -2.32 11.88
CA GLY A 38 14.12 -1.41 12.65
C GLY A 38 13.59 0.03 12.74
N SER A 39 12.66 0.43 11.87
CA SER A 39 12.06 1.77 11.87
C SER A 39 10.96 1.95 12.92
N GLY A 40 10.46 0.86 13.50
CA GLY A 40 9.30 0.89 14.38
C GLY A 40 7.96 1.18 13.68
N LEU A 41 7.93 1.14 12.33
CA LEU A 41 6.72 1.26 11.53
C LEU A 41 6.13 -0.11 11.19
N THR A 42 4.81 -0.21 11.14
CA THR A 42 4.11 -1.30 10.47
C THR A 42 4.02 -1.02 8.97
N HIS A 43 3.79 -2.04 8.14
CA HIS A 43 3.58 -1.84 6.70
C HIS A 43 2.42 -0.88 6.40
N MET A 44 1.34 -0.94 7.19
CA MET A 44 0.19 -0.04 7.00
C MET A 44 0.55 1.41 7.35
N GLN A 45 1.31 1.63 8.43
CA GLN A 45 1.83 2.95 8.78
C GLN A 45 2.72 3.51 7.67
N PHE A 46 3.61 2.69 7.12
CA PHE A 46 4.46 3.07 6.01
C PHE A 46 3.65 3.51 4.79
N PHE A 47 2.65 2.74 4.36
CA PHE A 47 1.84 3.10 3.19
C PHE A 47 0.97 4.35 3.43
N VAL A 48 0.40 4.53 4.62
CA VAL A 48 -0.33 5.76 4.96
C VAL A 48 0.60 6.99 4.90
N MET A 49 1.82 6.88 5.43
CA MET A 49 2.80 7.96 5.36
C MET A 49 3.25 8.22 3.90
N ARG A 50 3.42 7.19 3.08
CA ARG A 50 3.71 7.35 1.63
C ARG A 50 2.58 8.06 0.89
N ALA A 51 1.32 7.73 1.20
CA ALA A 51 0.17 8.42 0.60
C ALA A 51 0.09 9.90 1.01
N LEU A 52 0.46 10.22 2.26
CA LEU A 52 0.57 11.61 2.72
C LEU A 52 1.68 12.38 1.99
N GLU A 53 2.84 11.76 1.81
CA GLU A 53 3.96 12.35 1.07
C GLU A 53 3.59 12.59 -0.40
N GLN A 54 2.95 11.62 -1.05
CA GLN A 54 2.51 11.76 -2.44
C GLN A 54 1.47 12.88 -2.58
N ALA A 55 0.47 12.92 -1.71
CA ALA A 55 -0.55 13.99 -1.72
C ALA A 55 0.10 15.37 -1.58
N ALA A 56 1.09 15.52 -0.71
CA ALA A 56 1.84 16.77 -0.55
C ALA A 56 2.62 17.13 -1.81
N ALA A 57 3.25 16.16 -2.48
CA ALA A 57 3.95 16.37 -3.74
C ALA A 57 3.01 16.81 -4.87
N ASP A 58 1.78 16.29 -4.87
CA ASP A 58 0.73 16.62 -5.84
C ASP A 58 -0.01 17.93 -5.49
N GLY A 59 0.36 18.60 -4.40
CA GLY A 59 -0.31 19.81 -3.90
C GLY A 59 -1.71 19.56 -3.35
N VAL A 60 -2.04 18.31 -3.02
CA VAL A 60 -3.33 17.91 -2.45
C VAL A 60 -3.28 17.93 -0.93
N ILE A 61 -4.31 18.47 -0.30
CA ILE A 61 -4.49 18.39 1.15
C ILE A 61 -5.36 17.15 1.43
N PRO A 62 -4.78 16.04 1.93
CA PRO A 62 -5.53 14.82 2.07
C PRO A 62 -6.45 14.83 3.29
N SER A 63 -7.68 14.37 3.12
CA SER A 63 -8.58 13.97 4.19
C SER A 63 -8.43 12.48 4.50
N GLN A 64 -9.02 12.01 5.61
CA GLN A 64 -9.06 10.57 5.90
C GLN A 64 -9.80 9.76 4.84
N THR A 65 -10.84 10.35 4.22
CA THR A 65 -11.57 9.73 3.12
C THR A 65 -10.67 9.59 1.88
N HIS A 66 -9.96 10.65 1.53
CA HIS A 66 -9.00 10.62 0.42
C HIS A 66 -7.94 9.52 0.60
N LEU A 67 -7.38 9.39 1.81
CA LEU A 67 -6.41 8.35 2.09
C LEU A 67 -7.01 6.93 2.02
N ALA A 68 -8.24 6.75 2.49
CA ALA A 68 -8.94 5.48 2.45
C ALA A 68 -9.17 5.03 0.99
N ASP A 69 -9.63 5.94 0.14
CA ASP A 69 -9.87 5.70 -1.28
C ASP A 69 -8.55 5.42 -2.01
N ALA A 70 -7.53 6.25 -1.80
CA ALA A 70 -6.22 6.09 -2.44
C ALA A 70 -5.51 4.78 -2.08
N LEU A 71 -5.71 4.28 -0.87
CA LEU A 71 -5.09 3.03 -0.38
C LEU A 71 -6.00 1.81 -0.51
N LEU A 72 -7.23 1.97 -0.99
CA LEU A 72 -8.24 0.90 -1.09
C LEU A 72 -8.48 0.18 0.26
N ILE A 73 -8.51 0.94 1.36
CA ILE A 73 -8.76 0.44 2.72
C ILE A 73 -9.92 1.19 3.37
N ASP A 74 -10.46 0.63 4.42
CA ASP A 74 -11.58 1.25 5.13
C ASP A 74 -11.14 2.46 5.99
N ARG A 75 -12.06 3.41 6.19
CA ARG A 75 -11.82 4.65 6.93
C ARG A 75 -11.46 4.42 8.40
N MET A 76 -11.98 3.36 9.02
CA MET A 76 -11.67 3.02 10.41
C MET A 76 -10.21 2.60 10.56
N THR A 77 -9.70 1.82 9.60
CA THR A 77 -8.28 1.45 9.52
C THR A 77 -7.40 2.69 9.39
N VAL A 78 -7.73 3.60 8.45
CA VAL A 78 -7.00 4.89 8.28
C VAL A 78 -7.01 5.69 9.59
N SER A 79 -8.18 5.84 10.22
CA SER A 79 -8.32 6.60 11.47
C SER A 79 -7.45 6.02 12.60
N THR A 80 -7.40 4.70 12.72
CA THR A 80 -6.61 4.00 13.74
C THR A 80 -5.11 4.18 13.49
N VAL A 81 -4.68 4.02 12.24
CA VAL A 81 -3.27 4.20 11.85
C VAL A 81 -2.83 5.65 12.08
N LEU A 82 -3.62 6.64 11.67
CA LEU A 82 -3.31 8.05 11.86
C LEU A 82 -3.22 8.42 13.33
N ARG A 83 -4.10 7.89 14.19
CA ARG A 83 -4.04 8.11 15.65
C ARG A 83 -2.73 7.58 16.23
N THR A 84 -2.30 6.41 15.79
CA THR A 84 -1.03 5.83 16.23
C THR A 84 0.17 6.65 15.75
N LEU A 85 0.16 7.11 14.49
CA LEU A 85 1.22 7.95 13.93
C LEU A 85 1.29 9.32 14.62
N GLU A 86 0.13 9.91 14.93
CA GLU A 86 0.03 11.17 15.69
C GLU A 86 0.60 11.00 17.11
N GLY A 87 0.25 9.90 17.80
CA GLY A 87 0.82 9.57 19.10
C GLY A 87 2.33 9.35 19.09
N LYS A 88 2.90 8.95 17.95
CA LYS A 88 4.35 8.87 17.72
C LYS A 88 4.98 10.19 17.29
N GLY A 89 4.21 11.26 17.08
CA GLY A 89 4.71 12.55 16.59
C GLY A 89 5.14 12.53 15.11
N LEU A 90 4.68 11.56 14.31
CA LEU A 90 5.07 11.40 12.91
C LEU A 90 4.11 12.08 11.94
N VAL A 91 2.88 12.33 12.37
CA VAL A 91 1.90 13.13 11.64
C VAL A 91 1.27 14.14 12.59
N HIS A 92 0.71 15.21 12.03
CA HIS A 92 -0.13 16.15 12.76
C HIS A 92 -1.47 16.30 12.03
N ARG A 93 -2.50 16.61 12.80
CA ARG A 93 -3.83 16.91 12.28
C ARG A 93 -4.13 18.39 12.53
N GLY A 94 -4.80 18.99 11.57
CA GLY A 94 -5.27 20.37 11.66
C GLY A 94 -6.63 20.53 10.99
N VAL A 95 -7.16 21.73 11.01
CA VAL A 95 -8.39 22.06 10.28
C VAL A 95 -8.05 22.15 8.79
N HIS A 96 -8.88 21.54 7.94
CA HIS A 96 -8.74 21.67 6.49
C HIS A 96 -9.11 23.11 6.08
N PRO A 97 -8.31 23.80 5.25
CA PRO A 97 -8.55 25.19 4.92
C PRO A 97 -9.89 25.44 4.21
N ASP A 98 -10.34 24.49 3.39
CA ASP A 98 -11.54 24.61 2.56
C ASP A 98 -12.77 23.92 3.16
N ASP A 99 -12.59 23.10 4.20
CA ASP A 99 -13.69 22.42 4.89
C ASP A 99 -13.38 22.28 6.40
N PRO A 100 -13.99 23.17 7.23
CA PRO A 100 -13.81 23.11 8.69
C PRO A 100 -14.26 21.81 9.35
N ARG A 101 -15.02 20.97 8.65
CA ARG A 101 -15.49 19.66 9.14
C ARG A 101 -14.51 18.53 8.79
N ALA A 102 -13.57 18.76 7.88
CA ALA A 102 -12.55 17.81 7.48
C ALA A 102 -11.25 18.08 8.23
N ASN A 103 -10.59 17.03 8.68
CA ASN A 103 -9.27 17.13 9.28
C ASN A 103 -8.20 17.04 8.17
N ARG A 104 -7.37 18.07 8.10
CA ARG A 104 -6.12 18.03 7.35
C ARG A 104 -5.13 17.11 8.08
N VAL A 105 -4.41 16.27 7.34
CA VAL A 105 -3.33 15.44 7.87
C VAL A 105 -2.05 15.72 7.08
N ALA A 106 -0.94 15.85 7.78
CA ALA A 106 0.37 16.03 7.14
C ALA A 106 1.47 15.34 7.96
N LEU A 107 2.56 14.96 7.28
CA LEU A 107 3.77 14.50 7.96
C LEU A 107 4.40 15.63 8.78
N THR A 108 4.99 15.27 9.92
CA THR A 108 5.95 16.13 10.62
C THR A 108 7.33 16.00 9.99
N ASP A 109 8.27 16.88 10.31
CA ASP A 109 9.66 16.76 9.88
C ASP A 109 10.26 15.41 10.33
N ALA A 110 9.97 14.99 11.56
CA ALA A 110 10.37 13.68 12.08
C ALA A 110 9.72 12.53 11.29
N GLY A 111 8.44 12.66 10.92
CA GLY A 111 7.75 11.71 10.08
C GLY A 111 8.36 11.60 8.69
N ALA A 112 8.66 12.73 8.05
CA ALA A 112 9.28 12.76 6.73
C ALA A 112 10.69 12.12 6.74
N ALA A 113 11.51 12.43 7.75
CA ALA A 113 12.83 11.83 7.89
C ALA A 113 12.76 10.31 8.09
N LEU A 114 11.91 9.82 9.00
CA LEU A 114 11.74 8.40 9.24
C LEU A 114 11.20 7.67 7.99
N LEU A 115 10.27 8.30 7.27
CA LEU A 115 9.73 7.75 6.02
C LEU A 115 10.81 7.62 4.95
N ALA A 116 11.68 8.62 4.79
CA ALA A 116 12.78 8.59 3.82
C ALA A 116 13.74 7.42 4.11
N ASP A 117 14.12 7.22 5.36
CA ASP A 117 14.97 6.10 5.78
C ASP A 117 14.29 4.74 5.50
N ALA A 118 13.02 4.60 5.90
CA ALA A 118 12.24 3.39 5.65
C ALA A 118 12.05 3.13 4.14
N ALA A 119 11.83 4.17 3.34
CA ALA A 119 11.66 4.04 1.88
C ALA A 119 12.92 3.48 1.21
N GLY A 120 14.12 3.87 1.66
CA GLY A 120 15.37 3.30 1.17
C GLY A 120 15.48 1.80 1.42
N LEU A 121 15.07 1.33 2.60
CA LEU A 121 15.03 -0.10 2.95
C LEU A 121 14.01 -0.86 2.08
N VAL A 122 12.83 -0.26 1.88
CA VAL A 122 11.77 -0.84 1.03
C VAL A 122 12.22 -0.97 -0.41
N LEU A 123 12.86 0.06 -0.98
CA LEU A 123 13.38 0.04 -2.34
C LEU A 123 14.41 -1.08 -2.53
N ALA A 124 15.33 -1.24 -1.59
CA ALA A 124 16.32 -2.32 -1.64
C ALA A 124 15.65 -3.71 -1.60
N GLU A 125 14.62 -3.89 -0.78
CA GLU A 125 13.89 -5.15 -0.72
C GLU A 125 13.02 -5.38 -1.96
N GLN A 126 12.43 -4.34 -2.52
CA GLN A 126 11.69 -4.39 -3.78
C GLN A 126 12.58 -4.89 -4.93
N GLU A 127 13.80 -4.38 -5.04
CA GLU A 127 14.76 -4.86 -6.05
C GLU A 127 15.14 -6.33 -5.84
N ARG A 128 15.30 -6.79 -4.61
CA ARG A 128 15.57 -8.20 -4.33
C ARG A 128 14.37 -9.09 -4.64
N PHE A 129 13.17 -8.65 -4.31
CA PHE A 129 11.95 -9.46 -4.46
C PHE A 129 11.52 -9.56 -5.93
N PHE A 130 11.40 -8.43 -6.61
CA PHE A 130 10.95 -8.34 -8.01
C PHE A 130 12.08 -8.44 -9.04
N GLY A 131 13.34 -8.32 -8.62
CA GLY A 131 14.50 -8.45 -9.50
C GLY A 131 14.60 -9.79 -10.21
N ARG A 132 13.95 -10.83 -9.68
CA ARG A 132 13.83 -12.16 -10.31
C ARG A 132 13.12 -12.13 -11.66
N LEU A 133 12.31 -11.10 -11.91
CA LEU A 133 11.60 -10.91 -13.18
C LEU A 133 12.51 -10.41 -14.30
N GLY A 134 13.70 -9.90 -13.99
CA GLY A 134 14.53 -9.16 -14.91
C GLY A 134 13.90 -7.81 -15.33
N PRO A 135 14.62 -6.99 -16.13
CA PRO A 135 14.13 -5.67 -16.51
C PRO A 135 12.81 -5.71 -17.29
N ASP A 136 12.74 -6.52 -18.32
CA ASP A 136 11.56 -6.64 -19.18
C ASP A 136 10.35 -7.21 -18.41
N GLY A 137 10.59 -8.20 -17.56
CA GLY A 137 9.55 -8.79 -16.73
C GLY A 137 9.02 -7.81 -15.68
N LYS A 138 9.86 -6.96 -15.07
CA LYS A 138 9.43 -5.89 -14.18
C LYS A 138 8.56 -4.87 -14.90
N ALA A 139 8.97 -4.44 -16.09
CA ALA A 139 8.21 -3.49 -16.90
C ALA A 139 6.82 -4.06 -17.30
N ALA A 140 6.78 -5.31 -17.76
CA ALA A 140 5.53 -5.99 -18.10
C ALA A 140 4.62 -6.16 -16.87
N PHE A 141 5.18 -6.53 -15.73
CA PHE A 141 4.43 -6.70 -14.50
C PHE A 141 3.85 -5.37 -13.99
N SER A 142 4.63 -4.28 -14.05
CA SER A 142 4.14 -2.94 -13.72
C SER A 142 2.95 -2.54 -14.59
N ALA A 143 3.07 -2.70 -15.91
CA ALA A 143 1.98 -2.38 -16.84
C ALA A 143 0.71 -3.19 -16.57
N MET A 144 0.83 -4.47 -16.20
CA MET A 144 -0.33 -5.29 -15.83
C MET A 144 -0.97 -4.83 -14.51
N LEU A 145 -0.18 -4.41 -13.53
CA LEU A 145 -0.70 -3.85 -12.28
C LEU A 145 -1.46 -2.55 -12.54
N ASP A 146 -0.91 -1.66 -13.38
CA ASP A 146 -1.56 -0.41 -13.74
C ASP A 146 -2.92 -0.67 -14.40
N GLN A 147 -2.99 -1.58 -15.38
CA GLN A 147 -4.25 -1.98 -16.02
C GLN A 147 -5.29 -2.52 -15.04
N LEU A 148 -4.86 -3.27 -14.02
CA LEU A 148 -5.78 -3.84 -13.03
C LEU A 148 -6.24 -2.80 -11.99
N LEU A 149 -5.40 -1.81 -11.67
CA LEU A 149 -5.71 -0.75 -10.71
C LEU A 149 -6.54 0.39 -11.30
N GLU A 150 -6.41 0.66 -12.62
CA GLU A 150 -7.23 1.66 -13.32
C GLU A 150 -8.72 1.29 -13.42
N VAL A 151 -9.05 0.03 -13.27
CA VAL A 151 -10.44 -0.50 -13.35
C VAL A 151 -11.10 -0.54 -11.97
N SER A 152 -10.38 -0.21 -10.90
CA SER A 152 -10.87 -0.20 -9.51
C SER A 152 -11.32 1.17 -9.09
#